data_54284f55347db9b1cd1826b8454eee92
#
_entry.id   54284f55347db9b1cd1826b8454eee92
#
_cell.length_a   1.000
_cell.length_b   1.000
_cell.length_c   1.000
_cell.angle_alpha   90.00
_cell.angle_beta   90.00
_cell.angle_gamma   90.00
#
_symmetry.space_group_name_H-M   'P 1'
#
loop_
_entity.id
_entity.type
_entity.pdbx_description
1 polymer ?
#
loop_
_entity_poly.entity_id
_entity_poly.type
_entity_poly.pdbx_seq_one_letter_code
_entity_poly.pdbx_strand_id
1 'polypeptide(L)' 'KTIIGNNVTIGSNTTILPIKISNNIVVGAGSTVTKDLNIKGIYAGNPAKLIRQL' A
#
# COMPACT_ATOMS: atom_id res chain seq x y z
N LYS A 1 -10.14 10.20 -4.88
CA LYS A 1 -10.26 10.03 -3.43
C LYS A 1 -9.58 8.74 -3.00
N THR A 2 -8.75 8.82 -1.99
CA THR A 2 -8.06 7.65 -1.47
C THR A 2 -8.95 6.92 -0.48
N ILE A 3 -9.09 5.60 -0.66
CA ILE A 3 -9.86 4.76 0.24
C ILE A 3 -8.93 3.74 0.86
N ILE A 4 -8.87 3.72 2.18
CA ILE A 4 -7.98 2.82 2.92
C ILE A 4 -8.82 1.89 3.80
N GLY A 5 -8.60 0.59 3.68
CA GLY A 5 -9.32 -0.41 4.44
C GLY A 5 -8.82 -0.53 5.88
N ASN A 6 -9.23 -1.62 6.55
CA ASN A 6 -8.87 -1.88 7.94
C ASN A 6 -7.50 -2.56 8.03
N ASN A 7 -6.82 -2.32 9.15
CA ASN A 7 -5.52 -2.97 9.43
C ASN A 7 -4.48 -2.66 8.36
N VAL A 8 -4.44 -1.40 7.92
CA VAL A 8 -3.46 -0.96 6.93
C VAL A 8 -2.37 -0.19 7.66
N THR A 9 -1.12 -0.58 7.43
CA THR A 9 0.05 0.10 7.98
C THR A 9 0.81 0.75 6.83
N ILE A 10 1.06 2.04 6.95
CA ILE A 10 1.77 2.80 5.91
C ILE A 10 3.01 3.42 6.53
N GLY A 11 4.15 3.14 5.94
CA GLY A 11 5.43 3.67 6.41
C GLY A 11 5.58 5.16 6.17
N SER A 12 6.61 5.74 6.77
CA SER A 12 6.89 7.18 6.65
C SER A 12 7.29 7.54 5.22
N ASN A 13 6.98 8.77 4.82
CA ASN A 13 7.34 9.31 3.51
C ASN A 13 6.78 8.48 2.35
N THR A 14 5.65 7.83 2.56
CA THR A 14 4.96 7.09 1.52
C THR A 14 4.02 8.03 0.78
N THR A 15 4.07 7.97 -0.55
CA THR A 15 3.16 8.74 -1.40
C THR A 15 2.05 7.83 -1.89
N ILE A 16 0.81 8.23 -1.65
CA ILE A 16 -0.36 7.44 -2.07
C ILE A 16 -1.23 8.30 -2.97
N LEU A 17 -1.39 7.85 -4.20
CA LEU A 17 -2.28 8.51 -5.15
C LEU A 17 -3.74 8.17 -4.82
N PRO A 18 -4.73 8.85 -5.45
CA PRO A 18 -6.15 8.54 -5.19
C PRO A 18 -6.49 7.13 -5.68
N ILE A 19 -6.28 6.15 -4.83
CA ILE A 19 -6.46 4.73 -5.13
C ILE A 19 -7.14 4.05 -3.97
N LYS A 20 -7.41 2.76 -4.12
CA LYS A 20 -8.04 1.95 -3.08
C LYS A 20 -7.03 0.96 -2.50
N ILE A 21 -6.92 0.95 -1.19
CA ILE A 21 -6.08 -0.02 -0.47
C ILE A 21 -7.01 -0.93 0.32
N SER A 22 -6.95 -2.23 0.04
CA SER A 22 -7.78 -3.22 0.71
C SER A 22 -7.30 -3.47 2.14
N ASN A 23 -7.98 -4.37 2.86
CA ASN A 23 -7.66 -4.65 4.25
C ASN A 23 -6.36 -5.45 4.38
N ASN A 24 -5.71 -5.32 5.54
CA ASN A 24 -4.54 -6.13 5.93
C ASN A 24 -3.36 -5.94 4.96
N ILE A 25 -3.03 -4.68 4.69
CA ILE A 25 -1.92 -4.33 3.80
C ILE A 25 -0.88 -3.53 4.58
N VAL A 26 0.38 -3.84 4.34
CA VAL A 26 1.51 -3.10 4.88
C VAL A 26 2.25 -2.46 3.72
N VAL A 27 2.45 -1.15 3.79
CA VAL A 27 3.22 -0.42 2.78
C VAL A 27 4.51 0.06 3.41
N GLY A 28 5.64 -0.31 2.84
CA GLY A 28 6.95 0.07 3.37
C GLY A 28 7.23 1.56 3.23
N ALA A 29 8.13 2.07 4.08
CA ALA A 29 8.49 3.48 4.07
C ALA A 29 9.11 3.89 2.72
N GLY A 30 8.84 5.12 2.31
CA GLY A 30 9.40 5.67 1.08
C GLY A 30 8.82 5.11 -0.20
N SER A 31 7.72 4.35 -0.10
CA SER A 31 7.08 3.76 -1.27
C SER A 31 6.18 4.75 -1.99
N THR A 32 5.90 4.47 -3.25
CA THR A 32 4.93 5.23 -4.03
C THR A 32 3.85 4.28 -4.52
N VAL A 33 2.62 4.48 -4.05
CA VAL A 33 1.50 3.61 -4.41
C VAL A 33 0.74 4.26 -5.56
N THR A 34 0.82 3.65 -6.72
CA THR A 34 0.23 4.20 -7.95
C THR A 34 -0.97 3.41 -8.44
N LYS A 35 -1.25 2.24 -7.88
CA LYS A 35 -2.36 1.37 -8.29
C LYS A 35 -3.10 0.87 -7.07
N ASP A 36 -4.34 0.44 -7.27
CA ASP A 36 -5.11 -0.18 -6.20
C ASP A 36 -4.39 -1.41 -5.65
N LEU A 37 -4.37 -1.53 -4.33
CA LEU A 37 -3.78 -2.69 -3.66
C LEU A 37 -4.90 -3.60 -3.21
N ASN A 38 -5.13 -4.69 -3.95
CA ASN A 38 -6.29 -5.58 -3.73
C ASN A 38 -5.93 -6.85 -2.99
N ILE A 39 -4.67 -7.23 -2.98
CA ILE A 39 -4.22 -8.47 -2.35
C ILE A 39 -3.55 -8.12 -1.03
N LYS A 40 -3.99 -8.75 0.06
CA LYS A 40 -3.37 -8.52 1.36
C LYS A 40 -1.90 -8.95 1.31
N GLY A 41 -1.04 -8.12 1.88
CA GLY A 41 0.38 -8.41 1.84
C GLY A 41 1.22 -7.19 2.15
N ILE A 42 2.52 -7.34 1.92
CA ILE A 42 3.50 -6.30 2.15
C ILE A 42 3.93 -5.73 0.80
N TYR A 43 3.81 -4.43 0.67
CA TYR A 43 4.16 -3.72 -0.57
C TYR A 43 5.27 -2.72 -0.29
N ALA A 44 6.17 -2.52 -1.23
CA ALA A 44 7.21 -1.51 -1.11
C ALA A 44 7.79 -1.17 -2.47
N GLY A 45 8.49 -0.05 -2.53
CA GLY A 45 9.21 0.38 -3.73
C GLY A 45 8.52 1.52 -4.47
N ASN A 46 9.11 1.91 -5.56
CA ASN A 46 8.62 2.97 -6.44
C ASN A 46 8.65 2.47 -7.88
N PRO A 47 7.50 2.08 -8.45
CA PRO A 47 6.21 1.98 -7.80
C PRO A 47 6.13 0.82 -6.81
N ALA A 48 5.21 0.92 -5.84
CA ALA A 48 5.05 -0.12 -4.84
C ALA A 48 4.60 -1.43 -5.48
N LYS A 49 5.26 -2.52 -5.09
CA LYS A 49 4.97 -3.85 -5.61
C LYS A 49 4.81 -4.83 -4.46
N LEU A 50 4.02 -5.87 -4.69
CA LEU A 50 3.83 -6.91 -3.70
C LEU A 50 5.15 -7.64 -3.45
N ILE A 51 5.63 -7.55 -2.21
CA ILE A 51 6.87 -8.22 -1.81
C ILE A 51 6.55 -9.58 -1.19
N ARG A 52 5.52 -9.61 -0.35
CA ARG A 52 5.15 -10.82 0.35
C ARG A 52 3.65 -10.84 0.59
N GLN A 53 3.01 -11.92 0.23
CA GLN A 53 1.59 -12.11 0.48
C GLN A 53 1.36 -12.67 1.88
N LEU A 54 0.43 -12.08 2.60
CA LEU A 54 0.07 -12.54 3.94
C LEU A 54 -1.02 -13.60 3.91
#